data_dcbf0270fdfd2b9c6044aac96f95d019
#
_entry.id   dcbf0270fdfd2b9c6044aac96f95d019
#
_cell.length_a   1.000
_cell.length_b   1.000
_cell.length_c   1.000
_cell.angle_alpha   90.00
_cell.angle_beta   90.00
_cell.angle_gamma   90.00
#
_symmetry.space_group_name_H-M   'P 1'
#
loop_
_entity.id
_entity.type
_entity.pdbx_description
1 polymer ?
#
loop_
_entity_poly.entity_id
_entity_poly.type
_entity_poly.pdbx_seq_one_letter_code
_entity_poly.pdbx_strand_id
1 'polypeptide(L)'
;MSTVVAGTMALATNVYAACGSISMADMNWPSATLMANVDKIILEEGYGCEIEMVAGATTTTFASMNEKGQPDVAAELWINAVREPLFKAMDEGRLHSAREMPITDLGEGWWVPDYVLTKNPGLKTVLDILERPDLFPAKEDPSKGEFIGCPAGWGCQLSNINLFRAFKMEDKGWILVDPGSQAGLDASMAKAVQRGDNWFGYYWAPTAPIGKFNMQLVPFGVPFAGAENWDGCIAKAEQDCADPKPSAWTKSEVHTIVTTNFKESAGADAMGYFAKRIFPGPIMNKMLVYMDCLLYTSPSPRDLSTSRMPSSA
;
A
#
# COMPACT_ATOMS: atom_id res chain seq x y z
N MET A 1 50.08 -16.70 -57.27
CA MET A 1 48.84 -15.98 -57.06
C MET A 1 48.14 -16.64 -55.87
N SER A 2 48.29 -16.08 -54.68
CA SER A 2 47.64 -16.62 -53.49
C SER A 2 46.44 -15.68 -53.11
N THR A 3 45.25 -16.27 -53.17
CA THR A 3 44.00 -15.60 -52.87
C THR A 3 43.73 -15.64 -51.35
N VAL A 4 43.75 -14.51 -50.67
CA VAL A 4 43.38 -14.36 -49.25
C VAL A 4 41.86 -14.17 -49.22
N VAL A 5 41.14 -15.15 -48.63
CA VAL A 5 39.71 -15.03 -48.33
C VAL A 5 39.56 -14.38 -46.95
N ALA A 6 39.15 -13.13 -46.94
CA ALA A 6 38.79 -12.44 -45.70
C ALA A 6 37.37 -12.87 -45.26
N GLY A 7 37.28 -13.67 -44.20
CA GLY A 7 36.01 -14.04 -43.58
C GLY A 7 35.54 -12.88 -42.68
N THR A 8 34.44 -12.26 -43.05
CA THR A 8 33.70 -11.33 -42.19
C THR A 8 32.95 -12.09 -41.11
N MET A 9 33.43 -12.02 -39.85
CA MET A 9 32.65 -12.43 -38.69
C MET A 9 31.52 -11.38 -38.46
N ALA A 10 30.30 -11.75 -38.78
CA ALA A 10 29.14 -11.02 -38.35
C ALA A 10 28.96 -11.22 -36.82
N LEU A 11 29.25 -10.25 -36.04
CA LEU A 11 28.82 -10.18 -34.62
C LEU A 11 27.32 -10.10 -34.62
N ALA A 12 26.64 -11.20 -34.29
CA ALA A 12 25.21 -11.18 -33.96
C ALA A 12 25.06 -10.38 -32.66
N THR A 13 24.77 -9.09 -32.75
CA THR A 13 24.24 -8.32 -31.65
C THR A 13 22.85 -8.90 -31.37
N ASN A 14 22.69 -9.56 -30.24
CA ASN A 14 21.36 -9.82 -29.68
C ASN A 14 20.71 -8.44 -29.44
N VAL A 15 19.90 -8.00 -30.39
CA VAL A 15 18.98 -6.91 -30.19
C VAL A 15 17.91 -7.50 -29.28
N TYR A 16 18.06 -7.30 -27.96
CA TYR A 16 16.92 -7.41 -27.07
C TYR A 16 15.89 -6.43 -27.61
N ALA A 17 14.73 -6.95 -27.99
CA ALA A 17 13.61 -6.09 -28.34
C ALA A 17 13.31 -5.24 -27.11
N ALA A 18 13.65 -3.95 -27.19
CA ALA A 18 13.30 -2.99 -26.14
C ALA A 18 11.79 -3.10 -25.90
N CYS A 19 11.36 -3.26 -24.65
CA CYS A 19 9.93 -3.42 -24.34
C CYS A 19 9.14 -2.09 -24.43
N GLY A 20 9.76 -1.05 -25.00
CA GLY A 20 9.17 0.27 -25.21
C GLY A 20 9.07 1.11 -23.94
N SER A 21 8.30 2.21 -24.05
CA SER A 21 8.01 3.11 -22.93
C SER A 21 6.79 2.58 -22.16
N ILE A 22 6.91 2.47 -20.84
CA ILE A 22 5.92 1.90 -19.93
C ILE A 22 5.67 2.87 -18.80
N SER A 23 4.41 3.19 -18.52
CA SER A 23 4.01 3.94 -17.35
C SER A 23 3.74 3.00 -16.16
N MET A 24 4.37 3.29 -15.01
CA MET A 24 4.24 2.47 -13.79
C MET A 24 3.74 3.31 -12.62
N ALA A 25 2.71 2.82 -11.94
CA ALA A 25 2.17 3.50 -10.76
C ALA A 25 3.17 3.48 -9.59
N ASP A 26 3.54 4.66 -9.10
CA ASP A 26 4.19 4.86 -7.81
C ASP A 26 3.11 5.19 -6.78
N MET A 27 2.61 4.15 -6.12
CA MET A 27 1.59 4.31 -5.09
C MET A 27 2.20 4.97 -3.87
N ASN A 28 1.43 5.83 -3.21
CA ASN A 28 1.88 6.70 -2.13
C ASN A 28 2.05 6.02 -0.77
N TRP A 29 2.61 4.80 -0.75
CA TRP A 29 3.07 4.09 0.46
C TRP A 29 4.38 3.32 0.20
N PRO A 30 5.24 3.12 1.25
CA PRO A 30 6.63 2.71 1.07
C PRO A 30 6.85 1.37 0.37
N SER A 31 6.04 0.33 0.64
CA SER A 31 6.23 -0.96 -0.02
C SER A 31 5.98 -0.88 -1.52
N ALA A 32 4.95 -0.15 -1.94
CA ALA A 32 4.65 0.04 -3.35
C ALA A 32 5.72 0.88 -4.06
N THR A 33 6.14 1.99 -3.45
CA THR A 33 7.26 2.79 -3.97
C THR A 33 8.53 1.95 -4.11
N LEU A 34 8.85 1.13 -3.09
CA LEU A 34 10.01 0.23 -3.14
C LEU A 34 9.88 -0.79 -4.28
N MET A 35 8.73 -1.47 -4.37
CA MET A 35 8.48 -2.47 -5.42
C MET A 35 8.55 -1.84 -6.82
N ALA A 36 7.90 -0.71 -7.04
CA ALA A 36 7.89 -0.02 -8.31
C ALA A 36 9.30 0.44 -8.73
N ASN A 37 10.12 0.93 -7.81
CA ASN A 37 11.50 1.33 -8.11
C ASN A 37 12.41 0.12 -8.37
N VAL A 38 12.25 -1.00 -7.66
CA VAL A 38 12.98 -2.25 -7.96
C VAL A 38 12.56 -2.78 -9.34
N ASP A 39 11.28 -2.81 -9.63
CA ASP A 39 10.76 -3.23 -10.93
C ASP A 39 11.27 -2.32 -12.05
N LYS A 40 11.29 -1.00 -11.84
CA LYS A 40 11.87 -0.01 -12.78
C LYS A 40 13.32 -0.37 -13.12
N ILE A 41 14.18 -0.50 -12.11
CA ILE A 41 15.60 -0.80 -12.31
C ILE A 41 15.78 -2.10 -13.10
N ILE A 42 15.04 -3.15 -12.73
CA ILE A 42 15.18 -4.45 -13.40
C ILE A 42 14.66 -4.41 -14.85
N LEU A 43 13.56 -3.72 -15.10
CA LEU A 43 13.00 -3.59 -16.43
C LEU A 43 13.87 -2.72 -17.36
N GLU A 44 14.42 -1.61 -16.82
CA GLU A 44 15.33 -0.75 -17.58
C GLU A 44 16.66 -1.43 -17.88
N GLU A 45 17.36 -1.94 -16.87
CA GLU A 45 18.70 -2.50 -17.00
C GLU A 45 18.69 -3.94 -17.59
N GLY A 46 17.67 -4.72 -17.27
CA GLY A 46 17.59 -6.13 -17.68
C GLY A 46 16.85 -6.39 -18.98
N TYR A 47 15.86 -5.56 -19.30
CA TYR A 47 14.96 -5.78 -20.46
C TYR A 47 14.96 -4.60 -21.46
N GLY A 48 15.69 -3.51 -21.16
CA GLY A 48 15.79 -2.36 -22.04
C GLY A 48 14.49 -1.57 -22.20
N CYS A 49 13.60 -1.62 -21.19
CA CYS A 49 12.40 -0.80 -21.15
C CYS A 49 12.75 0.65 -20.80
N GLU A 50 11.84 1.57 -21.07
CA GLU A 50 11.87 2.95 -20.57
C GLU A 50 10.69 3.13 -19.62
N ILE A 51 10.95 3.38 -18.32
CA ILE A 51 9.89 3.41 -17.29
C ILE A 51 9.60 4.84 -16.83
N GLU A 52 8.37 5.29 -17.06
CA GLU A 52 7.81 6.52 -16.51
C GLU A 52 7.05 6.21 -15.21
N MET A 53 7.48 6.82 -14.10
CA MET A 53 6.81 6.68 -12.80
C MET A 53 5.65 7.67 -12.70
N VAL A 54 4.44 7.17 -12.40
CA VAL A 54 3.21 7.97 -12.29
C VAL A 54 2.70 7.90 -10.85
N ALA A 55 2.58 9.06 -10.20
CA ALA A 55 2.05 9.12 -8.84
C ALA A 55 0.64 8.51 -8.76
N GLY A 56 0.38 7.68 -7.74
CA GLY A 56 -0.86 6.93 -7.63
C GLY A 56 -1.36 6.69 -6.21
N ALA A 57 -2.59 6.20 -6.14
CA ALA A 57 -3.23 5.65 -4.95
C ALA A 57 -4.23 4.58 -5.40
N THR A 58 -4.69 3.71 -4.51
CA THR A 58 -5.50 2.53 -4.86
C THR A 58 -6.66 2.84 -5.80
N THR A 59 -7.55 3.74 -5.38
CA THR A 59 -8.80 4.00 -6.11
C THR A 59 -8.59 4.77 -7.42
N THR A 60 -7.73 5.79 -7.39
CA THR A 60 -7.45 6.64 -8.57
C THR A 60 -6.65 5.91 -9.63
N THR A 61 -5.65 5.11 -9.21
CA THR A 61 -4.87 4.30 -10.14
C THR A 61 -5.72 3.22 -10.80
N PHE A 62 -6.51 2.48 -9.99
CA PHE A 62 -7.42 1.49 -10.55
C PHE A 62 -8.41 2.10 -11.56
N ALA A 63 -9.06 3.22 -11.20
CA ALA A 63 -9.99 3.91 -12.10
C ALA A 63 -9.31 4.33 -13.41
N SER A 64 -8.13 4.94 -13.34
CA SER A 64 -7.37 5.36 -14.51
C SER A 64 -6.97 4.18 -15.40
N MET A 65 -6.44 3.08 -14.84
CA MET A 65 -6.11 1.87 -15.58
C MET A 65 -7.33 1.27 -16.27
N ASN A 66 -8.45 1.20 -15.54
CA ASN A 66 -9.70 0.61 -16.03
C ASN A 66 -10.37 1.42 -17.13
N GLU A 67 -10.35 2.76 -17.05
CA GLU A 67 -11.07 3.67 -17.95
C GLU A 67 -10.20 4.18 -19.09
N LYS A 68 -8.91 4.39 -18.83
CA LYS A 68 -7.98 5.02 -19.78
C LYS A 68 -6.87 4.11 -20.27
N GLY A 69 -6.72 2.91 -19.66
CA GLY A 69 -5.63 2.00 -19.97
C GLY A 69 -4.26 2.52 -19.49
N GLN A 70 -4.22 3.40 -18.48
CA GLN A 70 -2.98 3.97 -17.95
C GLN A 70 -3.11 4.25 -16.45
N PRO A 71 -2.02 4.13 -15.65
CA PRO A 71 -0.69 3.63 -16.06
C PRO A 71 -0.74 2.17 -16.52
N ASP A 72 0.30 1.72 -17.23
CA ASP A 72 0.40 0.37 -17.78
C ASP A 72 0.52 -0.70 -16.70
N VAL A 73 1.22 -0.39 -15.60
CA VAL A 73 1.52 -1.32 -14.51
C VAL A 73 1.21 -0.69 -13.16
N ALA A 74 0.51 -1.43 -12.29
CA ALA A 74 0.42 -1.20 -10.87
C ALA A 74 1.14 -2.35 -10.15
N ALA A 75 2.35 -2.10 -9.63
CA ALA A 75 3.22 -3.12 -9.04
C ALA A 75 2.62 -3.76 -7.77
N GLU A 76 1.90 -2.97 -6.98
CA GLU A 76 1.26 -3.36 -5.72
C GLU A 76 -0.14 -2.73 -5.63
N LEU A 77 -1.16 -3.42 -6.13
CA LEU A 77 -2.55 -3.02 -5.97
C LEU A 77 -3.23 -3.86 -4.88
N TRP A 78 -3.62 -3.22 -3.77
CA TRP A 78 -4.46 -3.82 -2.74
C TRP A 78 -5.89 -3.89 -3.23
N ILE A 79 -6.39 -5.10 -3.50
CA ILE A 79 -7.63 -5.28 -4.27
C ILE A 79 -8.90 -5.25 -3.41
N ASN A 80 -8.79 -5.28 -2.09
CA ASN A 80 -9.93 -5.43 -1.17
C ASN A 80 -11.04 -4.39 -1.35
N ALA A 81 -10.71 -3.18 -1.81
CA ALA A 81 -11.68 -2.12 -2.08
C ALA A 81 -12.11 -2.01 -3.55
N VAL A 82 -11.46 -2.74 -4.44
CA VAL A 82 -11.73 -2.68 -5.90
C VAL A 82 -11.96 -4.06 -6.51
N ARG A 83 -12.15 -5.09 -5.67
CA ARG A 83 -12.23 -6.50 -6.08
C ARG A 83 -13.27 -6.73 -7.18
N GLU A 84 -14.50 -6.36 -6.93
CA GLU A 84 -15.60 -6.58 -7.87
C GLU A 84 -15.35 -5.88 -9.24
N PRO A 85 -15.09 -4.56 -9.29
CA PRO A 85 -14.83 -3.88 -10.56
C PRO A 85 -13.52 -4.32 -11.22
N LEU A 86 -12.50 -4.76 -10.44
CA LEU A 86 -11.25 -5.31 -10.99
C LEU A 86 -11.52 -6.64 -11.71
N PHE A 87 -12.21 -7.58 -11.08
CA PHE A 87 -12.50 -8.87 -11.72
C PHE A 87 -13.39 -8.70 -12.94
N LYS A 88 -14.36 -7.79 -12.90
CA LYS A 88 -15.13 -7.43 -14.09
C LYS A 88 -14.23 -6.89 -15.22
N ALA A 89 -13.29 -6.01 -14.90
CA ALA A 89 -12.35 -5.48 -15.89
C ALA A 89 -11.43 -6.58 -16.46
N MET A 90 -11.07 -7.58 -15.64
CA MET A 90 -10.27 -8.73 -16.07
C MET A 90 -11.10 -9.65 -16.97
N ASP A 91 -12.35 -9.94 -16.65
CA ASP A 91 -13.28 -10.75 -17.47
C ASP A 91 -13.54 -10.07 -18.82
N GLU A 92 -13.61 -8.75 -18.86
CA GLU A 92 -13.75 -7.95 -20.07
C GLU A 92 -12.42 -7.79 -20.85
N GLY A 93 -11.32 -8.32 -20.35
CA GLY A 93 -10.00 -8.30 -21.01
C GLY A 93 -9.32 -6.93 -21.01
N ARG A 94 -9.72 -5.97 -20.15
CA ARG A 94 -9.08 -4.65 -20.07
C ARG A 94 -7.86 -4.64 -19.16
N LEU A 95 -7.89 -5.42 -18.09
CA LEU A 95 -6.83 -5.57 -17.11
C LEU A 95 -6.44 -7.04 -16.93
N HIS A 96 -5.23 -7.27 -16.44
CA HIS A 96 -4.74 -8.63 -16.16
C HIS A 96 -3.95 -8.63 -14.84
N SER A 97 -4.10 -9.71 -14.07
CA SER A 97 -3.19 -10.00 -12.96
C SER A 97 -1.92 -10.65 -13.50
N ALA A 98 -0.82 -9.91 -13.53
CA ALA A 98 0.48 -10.46 -13.90
C ALA A 98 1.06 -11.32 -12.77
N ARG A 99 0.71 -11.01 -11.52
CA ARG A 99 1.07 -11.78 -10.33
C ARG A 99 0.04 -11.57 -9.23
N GLU A 100 -0.53 -12.66 -8.73
CA GLU A 100 -1.26 -12.69 -7.48
C GLU A 100 -0.27 -12.82 -6.31
N MET A 101 -0.54 -12.12 -5.22
CA MET A 101 0.29 -12.14 -4.01
C MET A 101 1.79 -11.89 -4.29
N PRO A 102 2.15 -10.75 -4.92
CA PRO A 102 3.56 -10.40 -5.19
C PRO A 102 4.35 -10.10 -3.90
N ILE A 103 3.67 -9.96 -2.77
CA ILE A 103 4.22 -9.78 -1.44
C ILE A 103 3.48 -10.71 -0.47
N THR A 104 4.18 -11.28 0.53
CA THR A 104 3.60 -12.20 1.52
C THR A 104 3.51 -11.57 2.92
N ASP A 105 2.88 -12.31 3.84
CA ASP A 105 2.70 -11.91 5.24
C ASP A 105 1.91 -10.60 5.40
N LEU A 106 0.86 -10.48 4.59
CA LEU A 106 -0.05 -9.35 4.59
C LEU A 106 -0.97 -9.38 5.81
N GLY A 107 -1.25 -8.22 6.37
CA GLY A 107 -2.24 -8.06 7.42
C GLY A 107 -2.77 -6.63 7.47
N GLU A 108 -4.05 -6.46 7.19
CA GLU A 108 -4.76 -5.19 7.39
C GLU A 108 -5.74 -5.31 8.55
N GLY A 109 -6.00 -4.22 9.22
CA GLY A 109 -7.01 -4.17 10.27
C GLY A 109 -6.77 -3.04 11.26
N TRP A 110 -7.27 -3.23 12.47
CA TRP A 110 -7.19 -2.24 13.53
C TRP A 110 -6.16 -2.66 14.57
N TRP A 111 -5.28 -1.75 14.88
CA TRP A 111 -4.07 -2.00 15.66
C TRP A 111 -3.99 -1.11 16.88
N VAL A 112 -3.29 -1.62 17.89
CA VAL A 112 -2.88 -0.86 19.09
C VAL A 112 -1.43 -1.18 19.43
N PRO A 113 -0.69 -0.30 20.14
CA PRO A 113 0.58 -0.66 20.74
C PRO A 113 0.40 -1.79 21.79
N ASP A 114 1.33 -2.74 21.87
CA ASP A 114 1.30 -3.89 22.78
C ASP A 114 1.06 -3.48 24.25
N TYR A 115 1.67 -2.40 24.70
CA TYR A 115 1.49 -1.92 26.08
C TYR A 115 0.05 -1.50 26.41
N VAL A 116 -0.79 -1.18 25.41
CA VAL A 116 -2.21 -0.87 25.63
C VAL A 116 -2.94 -2.11 26.16
N LEU A 117 -2.71 -3.27 25.50
CA LEU A 117 -3.32 -4.54 25.90
C LEU A 117 -2.72 -5.05 27.22
N THR A 118 -1.41 -4.89 27.41
CA THR A 118 -0.72 -5.26 28.65
C THR A 118 -1.25 -4.50 29.86
N LYS A 119 -1.47 -3.18 29.72
CA LYS A 119 -2.03 -2.32 30.78
C LYS A 119 -3.53 -2.58 31.02
N ASN A 120 -4.24 -3.07 30.01
CA ASN A 120 -5.69 -3.28 30.04
C ASN A 120 -6.06 -4.72 29.62
N PRO A 121 -5.82 -5.75 30.45
CA PRO A 121 -5.98 -7.15 30.07
C PRO A 121 -7.41 -7.57 29.74
N GLY A 122 -8.39 -6.70 29.97
CA GLY A 122 -9.79 -6.86 29.53
C GLY A 122 -10.01 -6.55 28.05
N LEU A 123 -9.10 -5.79 27.40
CA LEU A 123 -9.19 -5.46 25.97
C LEU A 123 -8.62 -6.61 25.13
N LYS A 124 -9.48 -7.49 24.66
CA LYS A 124 -9.09 -8.67 23.84
C LYS A 124 -9.51 -8.53 22.38
N THR A 125 -10.53 -7.75 22.14
CA THR A 125 -11.14 -7.56 20.82
C THR A 125 -11.43 -6.09 20.54
N VAL A 126 -11.70 -5.76 19.29
CA VAL A 126 -12.19 -4.44 18.91
C VAL A 126 -13.46 -4.10 19.70
N LEU A 127 -14.39 -5.07 19.88
CA LEU A 127 -15.61 -4.81 20.65
C LEU A 127 -15.31 -4.33 22.07
N ASP A 128 -14.29 -4.91 22.74
CA ASP A 128 -13.91 -4.49 24.10
C ASP A 128 -13.33 -3.07 24.08
N ILE A 129 -12.53 -2.72 23.06
CA ILE A 129 -11.95 -1.39 22.90
C ILE A 129 -13.04 -0.35 22.67
N LEU A 130 -14.06 -0.66 21.86
CA LEU A 130 -15.14 0.27 21.54
C LEU A 130 -15.97 0.68 22.76
N GLU A 131 -15.98 -0.10 23.82
CA GLU A 131 -16.64 0.25 25.09
C GLU A 131 -15.78 1.17 25.98
N ARG A 132 -14.56 1.53 25.52
CA ARG A 132 -13.58 2.29 26.32
C ARG A 132 -12.99 3.49 25.54
N PRO A 133 -13.83 4.40 25.00
CA PRO A 133 -13.35 5.62 24.34
C PRO A 133 -12.48 6.47 25.27
N ASP A 134 -12.74 6.42 26.58
CA ASP A 134 -11.99 7.12 27.63
C ASP A 134 -10.49 6.78 27.65
N LEU A 135 -10.10 5.62 27.16
CA LEU A 135 -8.69 5.21 27.06
C LEU A 135 -7.95 5.83 25.87
N PHE A 136 -8.67 6.38 24.91
CA PHE A 136 -8.11 6.90 23.65
C PHE A 136 -8.58 8.34 23.37
N PRO A 137 -8.35 9.28 24.30
CA PRO A 137 -8.94 10.61 24.22
C PRO A 137 -8.52 11.34 22.95
N ALA A 138 -9.50 11.88 22.24
CA ALA A 138 -9.25 12.66 21.04
C ALA A 138 -8.61 14.01 21.37
N LYS A 139 -7.72 14.47 20.49
CA LYS A 139 -6.95 15.72 20.72
C LYS A 139 -7.84 16.95 20.71
N GLU A 140 -8.86 16.96 19.84
CA GLU A 140 -9.76 18.12 19.69
C GLU A 140 -10.91 18.09 20.70
N ASP A 141 -11.36 16.90 21.11
CA ASP A 141 -12.42 16.72 22.09
C ASP A 141 -12.08 15.52 23.01
N PRO A 142 -11.37 15.73 24.12
CA PRO A 142 -10.98 14.66 25.04
C PRO A 142 -12.14 13.91 25.73
N SER A 143 -13.37 14.35 25.55
CA SER A 143 -14.56 13.62 26.02
C SER A 143 -14.93 12.45 25.10
N LYS A 144 -14.31 12.38 23.90
CA LYS A 144 -14.50 11.34 22.91
C LYS A 144 -13.23 10.52 22.70
N GLY A 145 -13.40 9.28 22.23
CA GLY A 145 -12.29 8.45 21.76
C GLY A 145 -11.88 8.80 20.33
N GLU A 146 -10.58 8.71 20.04
CA GLU A 146 -10.00 8.92 18.71
C GLU A 146 -9.72 7.57 18.07
N PHE A 147 -10.27 7.33 16.86
CA PHE A 147 -9.87 6.24 15.97
C PHE A 147 -9.19 6.83 14.73
N ILE A 148 -7.92 6.49 14.52
CA ILE A 148 -7.16 6.99 13.36
C ILE A 148 -7.47 6.09 12.17
N GLY A 149 -8.10 6.66 11.16
CA GLY A 149 -8.50 5.97 9.95
C GLY A 149 -7.37 5.83 8.94
N CYS A 150 -7.75 5.79 7.68
CA CYS A 150 -6.86 5.57 6.55
C CYS A 150 -6.83 6.82 5.67
N PRO A 151 -5.67 7.19 5.08
CA PRO A 151 -5.56 8.35 4.22
C PRO A 151 -6.54 8.33 3.05
N ALA A 152 -6.98 9.50 2.62
CA ALA A 152 -7.85 9.66 1.47
C ALA A 152 -7.24 9.07 0.19
N GLY A 153 -8.07 8.42 -0.63
CA GLY A 153 -7.67 7.76 -1.87
C GLY A 153 -7.15 6.33 -1.72
N TRP A 154 -6.88 5.87 -0.49
CA TRP A 154 -6.61 4.47 -0.23
C TRP A 154 -7.91 3.66 -0.11
N GLY A 155 -7.86 2.38 -0.52
CA GLY A 155 -9.04 1.51 -0.42
C GLY A 155 -9.55 1.31 1.00
N CYS A 156 -8.65 1.26 1.97
CA CYS A 156 -8.97 1.14 3.39
C CYS A 156 -9.75 2.34 3.95
N GLN A 157 -9.70 3.51 3.33
CA GLN A 157 -10.52 4.65 3.73
C GLN A 157 -12.01 4.29 3.66
N LEU A 158 -12.44 3.71 2.55
CA LEU A 158 -13.84 3.29 2.36
C LEU A 158 -14.24 2.25 3.42
N SER A 159 -13.39 1.25 3.61
CA SER A 159 -13.66 0.19 4.59
C SER A 159 -13.72 0.71 6.01
N ASN A 160 -12.81 1.62 6.41
CA ASN A 160 -12.83 2.19 7.76
C ASN A 160 -14.06 3.08 8.00
N ILE A 161 -14.47 3.90 7.04
CA ILE A 161 -15.70 4.70 7.15
C ILE A 161 -16.91 3.79 7.39
N ASN A 162 -17.06 2.75 6.58
CA ASN A 162 -18.22 1.86 6.67
C ASN A 162 -18.18 0.93 7.90
N LEU A 163 -17.01 0.45 8.32
CA LEU A 163 -16.86 -0.29 9.57
C LEU A 163 -17.12 0.60 10.79
N PHE A 164 -16.65 1.86 10.78
CA PHE A 164 -16.95 2.83 11.83
C PHE A 164 -18.47 3.00 12.02
N ARG A 165 -19.21 3.09 10.92
CA ARG A 165 -20.69 3.15 10.91
C ARG A 165 -21.32 1.82 11.36
N ALA A 166 -20.81 0.69 10.84
CA ALA A 166 -21.31 -0.64 11.16
C ALA A 166 -21.23 -0.96 12.65
N PHE A 167 -20.14 -0.57 13.30
CA PHE A 167 -19.94 -0.74 14.75
C PHE A 167 -20.59 0.37 15.58
N LYS A 168 -21.28 1.34 14.96
CA LYS A 168 -21.92 2.48 15.62
C LYS A 168 -20.95 3.23 16.55
N MET A 169 -19.74 3.47 16.07
CA MET A 169 -18.67 4.04 16.88
C MET A 169 -18.97 5.47 17.31
N GLU A 170 -19.64 6.27 16.47
CA GLU A 170 -20.07 7.61 16.83
C GLU A 170 -21.03 7.60 18.04
N ASP A 171 -22.00 6.69 18.06
CA ASP A 171 -22.96 6.51 19.18
C ASP A 171 -22.25 6.10 20.49
N LYS A 172 -21.07 5.46 20.37
CA LYS A 172 -20.22 5.04 21.49
C LYS A 172 -19.21 6.11 21.92
N GLY A 173 -19.30 7.31 21.35
CA GLY A 173 -18.42 8.42 21.69
C GLY A 173 -17.08 8.42 21.00
N TRP A 174 -16.96 7.78 19.85
CA TRP A 174 -15.73 7.81 19.03
C TRP A 174 -15.83 8.85 17.92
N ILE A 175 -14.67 9.37 17.50
CA ILE A 175 -14.51 10.14 16.27
C ILE A 175 -13.54 9.42 15.32
N LEU A 176 -13.85 9.45 14.04
CA LEU A 176 -12.97 8.98 12.98
C LEU A 176 -12.08 10.12 12.51
N VAL A 177 -10.77 9.94 12.61
CA VAL A 177 -9.77 10.94 12.24
C VAL A 177 -9.08 10.54 10.94
N ASP A 178 -9.13 11.40 9.92
CA ASP A 178 -8.33 11.24 8.71
C ASP A 178 -6.89 11.69 9.01
N PRO A 179 -5.89 10.83 8.86
CA PRO A 179 -4.48 11.19 9.08
C PRO A 179 -3.90 12.10 7.98
N GLY A 180 -4.64 12.35 6.89
CA GLY A 180 -4.26 13.18 5.74
C GLY A 180 -3.24 12.54 4.79
N SER A 181 -2.33 11.72 5.31
CA SER A 181 -1.28 11.04 4.55
C SER A 181 -0.71 9.87 5.34
N GLN A 182 0.09 9.01 4.67
CA GLN A 182 0.85 7.99 5.39
C GLN A 182 1.78 8.61 6.45
N ALA A 183 2.51 9.65 6.10
CA ALA A 183 3.40 10.32 7.07
C ALA A 183 2.62 10.83 8.29
N GLY A 184 1.39 11.32 8.11
CA GLY A 184 0.50 11.70 9.19
C GLY A 184 0.07 10.51 10.05
N LEU A 185 -0.27 9.38 9.42
CA LEU A 185 -0.63 8.13 10.10
C LEU A 185 0.55 7.62 10.95
N ASP A 186 1.75 7.51 10.35
CA ASP A 186 2.97 7.06 11.01
C ASP A 186 3.37 7.99 12.16
N ALA A 187 3.29 9.31 11.94
CA ALA A 187 3.60 10.30 12.97
C ALA A 187 2.61 10.26 14.14
N SER A 188 1.32 9.99 13.90
CA SER A 188 0.32 9.85 14.96
C SER A 188 0.68 8.69 15.90
N MET A 189 1.02 7.54 15.32
CA MET A 189 1.46 6.34 16.03
C MET A 189 2.77 6.57 16.79
N ALA A 190 3.80 7.08 16.10
CA ALA A 190 5.11 7.34 16.68
C ALA A 190 5.02 8.30 17.88
N LYS A 191 4.24 9.38 17.74
CA LYS A 191 4.02 10.35 18.81
C LYS A 191 3.33 9.75 20.03
N ALA A 192 2.31 8.92 19.81
CA ALA A 192 1.61 8.24 20.91
C ALA A 192 2.58 7.29 21.65
N VAL A 193 3.31 6.45 20.93
CA VAL A 193 4.28 5.50 21.53
C VAL A 193 5.39 6.24 22.29
N GLN A 194 5.96 7.31 21.74
CA GLN A 194 6.99 8.13 22.42
C GLN A 194 6.52 8.76 23.72
N ARG A 195 5.23 9.09 23.82
CA ARG A 195 4.63 9.71 25.03
C ARG A 195 4.06 8.67 25.99
N GLY A 196 3.94 7.41 25.58
CA GLY A 196 3.24 6.38 26.32
C GLY A 196 1.72 6.56 26.33
N ASP A 197 1.20 7.37 25.40
CA ASP A 197 -0.22 7.56 25.14
C ASP A 197 -0.81 6.33 24.43
N ASN A 198 -2.08 6.05 24.62
CA ASN A 198 -2.75 5.01 23.87
C ASN A 198 -3.00 5.48 22.44
N TRP A 199 -2.93 4.54 21.50
CA TRP A 199 -3.24 4.75 20.08
C TRP A 199 -4.13 3.61 19.60
N PHE A 200 -5.17 3.91 18.84
CA PHE A 200 -6.04 2.95 18.18
C PHE A 200 -6.35 3.41 16.77
N GLY A 201 -6.10 2.59 15.79
CA GLY A 201 -6.32 2.98 14.39
C GLY A 201 -6.09 1.85 13.39
N TYR A 202 -6.32 2.19 12.13
CA TYR A 202 -5.99 1.34 11.00
C TYR A 202 -4.49 1.30 10.77
N TYR A 203 -3.97 0.10 10.47
CA TYR A 203 -2.63 -0.08 9.94
C TYR A 203 -2.54 -1.38 9.15
N TRP A 204 -1.37 -1.65 8.55
CA TRP A 204 -1.15 -2.86 7.76
C TRP A 204 0.29 -3.37 7.89
N ALA A 205 0.50 -4.65 7.53
CA ALA A 205 1.79 -5.31 7.41
C ALA A 205 2.00 -5.82 5.96
N PRO A 206 3.25 -5.87 5.46
CA PRO A 206 4.50 -5.53 6.13
C PRO A 206 4.82 -4.03 6.10
N THR A 207 5.25 -3.47 7.22
CA THR A 207 5.71 -2.08 7.34
C THR A 207 6.74 -1.93 8.46
N ALA A 208 7.66 -0.97 8.34
CA ALA A 208 8.66 -0.71 9.37
C ALA A 208 8.05 -0.32 10.75
N PRO A 209 7.01 0.53 10.85
CA PRO A 209 6.42 0.93 12.13
C PRO A 209 5.85 -0.23 12.96
N ILE A 210 5.28 -1.27 12.33
CA ILE A 210 4.71 -2.42 13.06
C ILE A 210 5.74 -3.06 14.00
N GLY A 211 6.92 -3.38 13.48
CA GLY A 211 7.99 -3.96 14.29
C GLY A 211 8.64 -2.96 15.24
N LYS A 212 8.85 -1.71 14.77
CA LYS A 212 9.51 -0.64 15.53
C LYS A 212 8.74 -0.26 16.79
N PHE A 213 7.42 -0.28 16.74
CA PHE A 213 6.53 0.16 17.82
C PHE A 213 5.79 -0.98 18.54
N ASN A 214 6.15 -2.24 18.26
CA ASN A 214 5.48 -3.42 18.84
C ASN A 214 3.95 -3.32 18.74
N MET A 215 3.46 -3.10 17.52
CA MET A 215 2.03 -3.00 17.30
C MET A 215 1.37 -4.38 17.28
N GLN A 216 0.15 -4.45 17.81
CA GLN A 216 -0.67 -5.66 17.85
C GLN A 216 -1.93 -5.47 17.00
N LEU A 217 -2.18 -6.41 16.09
CA LEU A 217 -3.45 -6.50 15.37
C LEU A 217 -4.53 -7.00 16.33
N VAL A 218 -5.61 -6.25 16.47
CA VAL A 218 -6.69 -6.57 17.39
C VAL A 218 -7.75 -7.41 16.69
N PRO A 219 -8.11 -8.60 17.19
CA PRO A 219 -9.24 -9.37 16.69
C PRO A 219 -10.54 -8.56 16.79
N PHE A 220 -11.39 -8.59 15.76
CA PHE A 220 -12.61 -7.77 15.76
C PHE A 220 -13.65 -8.20 16.80
N GLY A 221 -13.64 -9.46 17.23
CA GLY A 221 -14.64 -10.02 18.15
C GLY A 221 -15.95 -10.42 17.45
N VAL A 222 -16.01 -10.26 16.14
CA VAL A 222 -17.07 -10.74 15.25
C VAL A 222 -16.45 -11.52 14.09
N PRO A 223 -17.16 -12.46 13.46
CA PRO A 223 -16.68 -13.14 12.26
C PRO A 223 -16.68 -12.20 11.05
N PHE A 224 -15.99 -12.59 9.99
CA PHE A 224 -16.15 -11.98 8.67
C PHE A 224 -17.59 -12.20 8.18
N ALA A 225 -18.28 -11.10 7.86
CA ALA A 225 -19.72 -11.12 7.52
C ALA A 225 -20.01 -11.50 6.05
N GLY A 226 -19.00 -11.97 5.32
CA GLY A 226 -19.10 -12.45 3.95
C GLY A 226 -18.79 -11.42 2.89
N ALA A 227 -18.50 -11.92 1.68
CA ALA A 227 -18.14 -11.10 0.53
C ALA A 227 -19.26 -10.13 0.11
N GLU A 228 -20.51 -10.55 0.20
CA GLU A 228 -21.66 -9.69 -0.13
C GLU A 228 -21.68 -8.41 0.73
N ASN A 229 -21.45 -8.53 2.05
CA ASN A 229 -21.35 -7.36 2.92
C ASN A 229 -20.06 -6.56 2.65
N TRP A 230 -18.93 -7.24 2.39
CA TRP A 230 -17.68 -6.56 2.18
C TRP A 230 -17.62 -5.85 0.82
N ASP A 231 -17.74 -6.59 -0.27
CA ASP A 231 -17.61 -6.07 -1.64
C ASP A 231 -18.84 -5.25 -2.06
N GLY A 232 -20.03 -5.59 -1.54
CA GLY A 232 -21.29 -4.89 -1.84
C GLY A 232 -21.55 -3.64 -0.98
N CYS A 233 -20.86 -3.48 0.16
CA CYS A 233 -21.10 -2.37 1.08
C CYS A 233 -19.80 -1.83 1.71
N ILE A 234 -19.07 -2.60 2.52
CA ILE A 234 -17.93 -2.10 3.30
C ILE A 234 -16.85 -1.47 2.41
N ALA A 235 -16.61 -2.03 1.23
CA ALA A 235 -15.63 -1.54 0.26
C ALA A 235 -16.17 -0.49 -0.72
N LYS A 236 -17.41 -0.01 -0.54
CA LYS A 236 -18.03 1.02 -1.39
C LYS A 236 -17.91 2.41 -0.76
N ALA A 237 -18.18 3.44 -1.58
CA ALA A 237 -18.34 4.78 -1.05
C ALA A 237 -19.52 4.82 -0.06
N GLU A 238 -19.46 5.70 0.92
CA GLU A 238 -20.43 5.76 2.02
C GLU A 238 -21.88 5.84 1.53
N GLN A 239 -22.13 6.66 0.51
CA GLN A 239 -23.45 6.83 -0.11
C GLN A 239 -23.98 5.56 -0.79
N ASP A 240 -23.09 4.64 -1.19
CA ASP A 240 -23.43 3.39 -1.86
C ASP A 240 -23.51 2.20 -0.88
N CYS A 241 -23.33 2.45 0.41
CA CYS A 241 -23.41 1.49 1.50
C CYS A 241 -24.42 1.95 2.56
N ALA A 242 -25.70 1.67 2.34
CA ALA A 242 -26.76 2.18 3.20
C ALA A 242 -26.81 1.51 4.59
N ASP A 243 -26.48 0.22 4.69
CA ASP A 243 -26.62 -0.57 5.92
C ASP A 243 -25.42 -1.52 6.12
N PRO A 244 -24.24 -0.98 6.47
CA PRO A 244 -23.06 -1.78 6.72
C PRO A 244 -23.24 -2.68 7.93
N LYS A 245 -22.87 -3.96 7.81
CA LYS A 245 -22.90 -4.90 8.93
C LYS A 245 -21.53 -5.00 9.61
N PRO A 246 -21.46 -5.12 10.94
CA PRO A 246 -20.24 -5.42 11.66
C PRO A 246 -19.53 -6.65 11.08
N SER A 247 -18.25 -6.53 10.81
CA SER A 247 -17.44 -7.59 10.18
C SER A 247 -16.01 -7.53 10.67
N ALA A 248 -15.38 -8.70 10.80
CA ALA A 248 -13.93 -8.75 10.79
C ALA A 248 -13.38 -8.25 9.45
N TRP A 249 -12.12 -7.81 9.43
CA TRP A 249 -11.45 -7.43 8.19
C TRP A 249 -11.40 -8.62 7.23
N THR A 250 -11.56 -8.37 5.94
CA THR A 250 -11.42 -9.41 4.92
C THR A 250 -9.95 -9.86 4.81
N LYS A 251 -9.71 -11.00 4.20
CA LYS A 251 -8.34 -11.42 3.87
C LYS A 251 -7.68 -10.39 2.97
N SER A 252 -6.51 -9.92 3.35
CA SER A 252 -5.72 -8.98 2.55
C SER A 252 -5.18 -9.65 1.29
N GLU A 253 -5.42 -9.04 0.14
CA GLU A 253 -4.95 -9.52 -1.15
C GLU A 253 -4.34 -8.37 -1.95
N VAL A 254 -3.17 -8.65 -2.52
CA VAL A 254 -2.43 -7.72 -3.38
C VAL A 254 -2.13 -8.38 -4.70
N HIS A 255 -2.32 -7.65 -5.79
CA HIS A 255 -1.99 -8.11 -7.13
C HIS A 255 -1.04 -7.12 -7.83
N THR A 256 -0.18 -7.64 -8.69
CA THR A 256 0.44 -6.83 -9.73
C THR A 256 -0.50 -6.80 -10.91
N ILE A 257 -1.07 -5.65 -11.20
CA ILE A 257 -2.04 -5.45 -12.27
C ILE A 257 -1.37 -4.77 -13.45
N VAL A 258 -1.69 -5.26 -14.65
CA VAL A 258 -1.22 -4.69 -15.91
C VAL A 258 -2.38 -4.47 -16.87
N THR A 259 -2.23 -3.49 -17.76
CA THR A 259 -3.19 -3.24 -18.84
C THR A 259 -3.01 -4.23 -19.98
N THR A 260 -4.02 -4.38 -20.84
CA THR A 260 -3.92 -5.19 -22.06
C THR A 260 -2.84 -4.65 -22.98
N ASN A 261 -2.72 -3.31 -23.12
CA ASN A 261 -1.65 -2.71 -23.92
C ASN A 261 -0.26 -3.16 -23.46
N PHE A 262 0.00 -3.12 -22.15
CA PHE A 262 1.28 -3.60 -21.62
C PHE A 262 1.49 -5.08 -21.93
N LYS A 263 0.49 -5.91 -21.67
CA LYS A 263 0.58 -7.37 -21.92
C LYS A 263 0.90 -7.70 -23.38
N GLU A 264 0.38 -6.91 -24.32
CA GLU A 264 0.59 -7.11 -25.75
C GLU A 264 1.90 -6.51 -26.25
N SER A 265 2.33 -5.36 -25.71
CA SER A 265 3.48 -4.59 -26.20
C SER A 265 4.81 -4.92 -25.49
N ALA A 266 4.78 -5.21 -24.18
CA ALA A 266 5.99 -5.38 -23.38
C ALA A 266 6.72 -6.73 -23.59
N GLY A 267 6.13 -7.63 -24.37
CA GLY A 267 6.70 -8.94 -24.67
C GLY A 267 6.60 -9.95 -23.54
N ALA A 268 6.88 -11.21 -23.89
CA ALA A 268 6.77 -12.34 -22.96
C ALA A 268 7.76 -12.25 -21.77
N ASP A 269 8.90 -11.58 -21.96
CA ASP A 269 9.96 -11.53 -20.96
C ASP A 269 9.59 -10.61 -19.79
N ALA A 270 9.06 -9.40 -20.05
CA ALA A 270 8.60 -8.48 -19.01
C ALA A 270 7.41 -9.05 -18.23
N MET A 271 6.44 -9.67 -18.92
CA MET A 271 5.36 -10.41 -18.28
C MET A 271 5.88 -11.60 -17.46
N GLY A 272 6.86 -12.33 -17.97
CA GLY A 272 7.53 -13.43 -17.28
C GLY A 272 8.28 -12.99 -16.02
N TYR A 273 8.85 -11.79 -16.02
CA TYR A 273 9.43 -11.17 -14.83
C TYR A 273 8.37 -10.98 -13.74
N PHE A 274 7.28 -10.27 -14.02
CA PHE A 274 6.22 -10.04 -13.04
C PHE A 274 5.61 -11.35 -12.52
N ALA A 275 5.39 -12.34 -13.39
CA ALA A 275 4.83 -13.63 -12.99
C ALA A 275 5.70 -14.39 -11.97
N LYS A 276 7.01 -14.16 -11.96
CA LYS A 276 7.96 -14.81 -11.05
C LYS A 276 8.34 -13.96 -9.85
N ARG A 277 8.19 -12.63 -9.94
CA ARG A 277 8.61 -11.68 -8.94
C ARG A 277 7.76 -11.82 -7.68
N ILE A 278 8.43 -12.03 -6.54
CA ILE A 278 7.81 -12.08 -5.21
C ILE A 278 8.72 -11.41 -4.18
N PHE A 279 8.12 -10.69 -3.26
CA PHE A 279 8.76 -10.09 -2.10
C PHE A 279 8.27 -10.82 -0.83
N PRO A 280 9.03 -11.78 -0.27
CA PRO A 280 8.68 -12.38 1.00
C PRO A 280 8.58 -11.31 2.09
N GLY A 281 7.54 -11.37 2.92
CA GLY A 281 7.27 -10.35 3.96
C GLY A 281 8.48 -10.03 4.85
N PRO A 282 9.25 -11.02 5.36
CA PRO A 282 10.44 -10.74 6.15
C PRO A 282 11.54 -9.99 5.37
N ILE A 283 11.64 -10.22 4.05
CA ILE A 283 12.58 -9.49 3.19
C ILE A 283 12.06 -8.08 2.96
N MET A 284 10.78 -7.93 2.62
CA MET A 284 10.16 -6.61 2.46
C MET A 284 10.34 -5.76 3.73
N ASN A 285 10.08 -6.31 4.90
CA ASN A 285 10.30 -5.60 6.18
C ASN A 285 11.74 -5.11 6.34
N LYS A 286 12.74 -5.93 6.02
CA LYS A 286 14.16 -5.51 6.10
C LYS A 286 14.47 -4.38 5.12
N MET A 287 13.95 -4.46 3.90
CA MET A 287 14.12 -3.42 2.89
C MET A 287 13.46 -2.11 3.31
N LEU A 288 12.25 -2.17 3.88
CA LEU A 288 11.53 -1.00 4.40
C LEU A 288 12.25 -0.34 5.58
N VAL A 289 12.77 -1.14 6.53
CA VAL A 289 13.59 -0.61 7.63
C VAL A 289 14.86 0.07 7.11
N TYR A 290 15.53 -0.54 6.12
CA TYR A 290 16.71 0.06 5.51
C TYR A 290 16.39 1.39 4.80
N MET A 291 15.28 1.43 4.05
CA MET A 291 14.80 2.64 3.38
C MET A 291 14.46 3.75 4.40
N ASP A 292 13.78 3.42 5.50
CA ASP A 292 13.47 4.34 6.59
C ASP A 292 14.75 4.94 7.20
N CYS A 293 15.76 4.11 7.47
CA CYS A 293 17.06 4.57 7.97
C CYS A 293 17.75 5.55 7.01
N LEU A 294 17.73 5.27 5.69
CA LEU A 294 18.36 6.16 4.70
C LEU A 294 17.66 7.52 4.60
N LEU A 295 16.34 7.55 4.66
CA LEU A 295 15.57 8.79 4.61
C LEU A 295 15.85 9.70 5.82
N TYR A 296 16.09 9.11 7.00
CA TYR A 296 16.41 9.87 8.22
C TYR A 296 17.88 10.27 8.34
N THR A 297 18.80 9.59 7.64
CA THR A 297 20.23 9.85 7.72
C THR A 297 20.76 10.70 6.56
N SER A 298 20.03 10.83 5.47
CA SER A 298 20.40 11.72 4.38
C SER A 298 20.10 13.17 4.75
N PRO A 299 21.08 14.10 4.66
CA PRO A 299 20.81 15.50 4.90
C PRO A 299 19.76 16.00 3.91
N SER A 300 18.74 16.68 4.44
CA SER A 300 17.70 17.31 3.63
C SER A 300 18.35 18.20 2.55
N PRO A 301 17.79 18.28 1.33
CA PRO A 301 18.23 19.28 0.34
C PRO A 301 18.28 20.71 0.88
N ARG A 302 17.52 21.02 1.94
CA ARG A 302 17.60 22.30 2.66
C ARG A 302 18.86 22.43 3.51
N ASP A 303 19.37 21.34 4.08
CA ASP A 303 20.57 21.34 4.91
C ASP A 303 21.84 21.50 4.04
N LEU A 304 21.78 21.07 2.78
CA LEU A 304 22.85 21.27 1.80
C LEU A 304 22.94 22.72 1.29
N SER A 305 21.85 23.48 1.36
CA SER A 305 21.84 24.90 0.92
C SER A 305 22.41 25.87 1.95
N THR A 306 22.47 25.49 3.23
CA THR A 306 22.99 26.36 4.31
C THR A 306 24.51 26.23 4.51
N SER A 307 25.15 25.23 3.92
CA SER A 307 26.60 25.02 4.06
C SER A 307 27.47 25.78 3.03
N ARG A 308 26.87 26.61 2.18
CA ARG A 308 27.60 27.46 1.19
C ARG A 308 27.36 28.95 1.42
N MET A 309 27.80 29.47 2.56
CA MET A 309 28.14 30.88 2.66
C MET A 309 29.64 30.99 2.81
N PRO A 310 30.38 31.56 1.86
CA PRO A 310 31.76 31.94 2.09
C PRO A 310 31.75 33.10 3.07
N SER A 311 32.49 32.96 4.17
CA SER A 311 32.84 34.08 5.01
C SER A 311 33.73 35.02 4.20
N SER A 312 33.20 36.13 3.75
CA SER A 312 33.99 37.25 3.30
C SER A 312 34.38 38.07 4.51
N ALA A 313 35.66 38.00 4.87
CA ALA A 313 36.33 39.03 5.67
C ALA A 313 36.46 40.31 4.87
#